data_785c8a1e076a3c7b6b35a904f2eed53f
#
_entry.id   785c8a1e076a3c7b6b35a904f2eed53f
#
_cell.length_a   1.000
_cell.length_b   1.000
_cell.length_c   1.000
_cell.angle_alpha   90.00
_cell.angle_beta   90.00
_cell.angle_gamma   90.00
#
_symmetry.space_group_name_H-M   'P 1'
#
loop_
_entity.id
_entity.type
_entity.pdbx_description
1 polymer ?
#
loop_
_entity_poly.entity_id
_entity_poly.type
_entity_poly.pdbx_seq_one_letter_code
_entity_poly.pdbx_strand_id
1 'polypeptide(L)'
;MFGGAPGGARRSQFEPEDFGGAAGRDVTGTVTVTLLEVLTGTSRRVHLPTGKEIDAKIPVGLADGQTIRLKGQGLPAGPGGAAGDALITVSIAEHPLFKRDGANLRLELPVTLYEAVELAIPPGTSSGRTLRVKGKGLPGKDGAGDLYATIRIVLPESGDSDLEELMKKWRDGKAYDPRRDMS
;
A
#
# COMPACT_ATOMS: atom_id res chain seq x y z
N MET A 1 7.21 -42.07 -80.45
CA MET A 1 7.40 -40.77 -81.11
C MET A 1 6.89 -39.71 -80.21
N PHE A 2 7.57 -38.71 -80.04
CA PHE A 2 7.61 -37.65 -79.07
C PHE A 2 6.31 -36.88 -78.88
N GLY A 3 5.85 -36.70 -77.62
CA GLY A 3 4.80 -35.76 -77.26
C GLY A 3 5.27 -34.92 -76.08
N GLY A 4 5.61 -33.67 -76.40
CA GLY A 4 6.08 -32.71 -75.37
C GLY A 4 4.94 -32.21 -74.49
N ALA A 5 5.20 -32.14 -73.22
CA ALA A 5 4.33 -31.50 -72.24
C ALA A 5 4.68 -30.00 -72.12
N PRO A 6 3.74 -29.07 -72.09
CA PRO A 6 4.00 -27.68 -71.74
C PRO A 6 4.01 -27.46 -70.20
N GLY A 7 5.09 -26.89 -69.73
CA GLY A 7 5.25 -26.54 -68.36
C GLY A 7 4.26 -25.47 -67.90
N GLY A 8 3.44 -25.79 -66.85
CA GLY A 8 2.63 -24.86 -66.14
C GLY A 8 3.47 -23.98 -65.22
N ALA A 9 3.59 -22.70 -65.58
CA ALA A 9 4.13 -21.68 -64.71
C ALA A 9 3.25 -21.53 -63.47
N ARG A 10 3.73 -22.00 -62.33
CA ARG A 10 3.15 -21.65 -61.01
C ARG A 10 3.40 -20.16 -60.77
N ARG A 11 2.35 -19.39 -60.96
CA ARG A 11 2.33 -18.04 -60.34
C ARG A 11 2.37 -18.25 -58.83
N SER A 12 3.46 -17.92 -58.21
CA SER A 12 3.52 -17.68 -56.79
C SER A 12 2.64 -16.48 -56.51
N GLN A 13 1.47 -16.75 -55.89
CA GLN A 13 0.71 -15.73 -55.21
C GLN A 13 1.58 -15.26 -54.07
N PHE A 14 2.13 -14.05 -54.21
CA PHE A 14 2.71 -13.28 -53.14
C PHE A 14 1.50 -12.84 -52.31
N GLU A 15 1.17 -13.61 -51.27
CA GLU A 15 0.29 -13.08 -50.21
C GLU A 15 1.02 -11.88 -49.59
N PRO A 16 0.40 -10.70 -49.54
CA PRO A 16 0.98 -9.62 -48.79
C PRO A 16 1.01 -10.09 -47.33
N GLU A 17 2.22 -10.36 -46.82
CA GLU A 17 2.42 -10.51 -45.39
C GLU A 17 1.79 -9.29 -44.75
N ASP A 18 0.78 -9.56 -43.92
CA ASP A 18 0.14 -8.62 -43.05
C ASP A 18 1.23 -7.98 -42.19
N PHE A 19 1.71 -6.81 -42.63
CA PHE A 19 2.53 -5.95 -41.79
C PHE A 19 1.67 -5.51 -40.63
N GLY A 20 1.50 -6.43 -39.67
CA GLY A 20 0.86 -6.14 -38.41
C GLY A 20 1.50 -4.85 -37.86
N GLY A 21 0.71 -3.77 -37.90
CA GLY A 21 1.17 -2.45 -37.53
C GLY A 21 1.93 -2.52 -36.22
N ALA A 22 3.16 -1.98 -36.22
CA ALA A 22 4.01 -2.01 -35.03
C ALA A 22 3.18 -1.59 -33.83
N ALA A 23 3.04 -2.46 -32.85
CA ALA A 23 2.29 -2.13 -31.63
C ALA A 23 3.04 -1.02 -30.87
N GLY A 24 2.30 -0.06 -30.35
CA GLY A 24 2.86 0.97 -29.49
C GLY A 24 3.58 0.36 -28.29
N ARG A 25 4.54 1.06 -27.75
CA ARG A 25 5.32 0.61 -26.60
C ARG A 25 4.66 1.06 -25.29
N ASP A 26 4.59 0.15 -24.33
CA ASP A 26 4.15 0.48 -22.99
C ASP A 26 5.20 1.35 -22.30
N VAL A 27 4.73 2.23 -21.41
CA VAL A 27 5.56 3.07 -20.55
C VAL A 27 5.27 2.76 -19.09
N THR A 28 6.27 2.86 -18.25
CA THR A 28 6.13 2.66 -16.82
C THR A 28 6.28 3.97 -16.08
N GLY A 29 5.56 4.12 -14.99
CA GLY A 29 5.67 5.24 -14.08
C GLY A 29 5.44 4.79 -12.64
N THR A 30 5.82 5.62 -11.68
CA THR A 30 5.56 5.38 -10.26
C THR A 30 4.84 6.58 -9.69
N VAL A 31 3.87 6.34 -8.83
CA VAL A 31 3.17 7.38 -8.06
C VAL A 31 3.21 7.02 -6.58
N THR A 32 3.60 8.00 -5.76
CA THR A 32 3.57 7.83 -4.30
C THR A 32 2.29 8.44 -3.75
N VAL A 33 1.60 7.68 -2.90
CA VAL A 33 0.36 8.07 -2.21
C VAL A 33 0.50 7.87 -0.71
N THR A 34 -0.28 8.62 0.04
CA THR A 34 -0.34 8.47 1.50
C THR A 34 -1.28 7.35 1.90
N LEU A 35 -1.14 6.87 3.14
CA LEU A 35 -2.03 5.87 3.72
C LEU A 35 -3.51 6.33 3.71
N LEU A 36 -3.76 7.61 3.98
CA LEU A 36 -5.11 8.19 3.96
C LEU A 36 -5.72 8.15 2.56
N GLU A 37 -4.93 8.45 1.53
CA GLU A 37 -5.39 8.40 0.14
C GLU A 37 -5.76 7.00 -0.31
N VAL A 38 -5.07 5.98 0.21
CA VAL A 38 -5.43 4.57 -0.04
C VAL A 38 -6.74 4.20 0.65
N LEU A 39 -7.02 4.79 1.83
CA LEU A 39 -8.26 4.55 2.56
C LEU A 39 -9.48 5.20 1.88
N THR A 40 -9.31 6.40 1.32
CA THR A 40 -10.40 7.18 0.75
C THR A 40 -10.52 7.04 -0.77
N GLY A 41 -9.47 6.56 -1.44
CA GLY A 41 -9.30 6.66 -2.87
C GLY A 41 -8.93 8.08 -3.30
N THR A 42 -8.20 8.21 -4.38
CA THR A 42 -7.76 9.51 -4.89
C THR A 42 -7.54 9.47 -6.39
N SER A 43 -7.38 10.65 -6.99
CA SER A 43 -6.87 10.80 -8.35
C SER A 43 -5.57 11.59 -8.28
N ARG A 44 -4.50 11.04 -8.82
CA ARG A 44 -3.17 11.67 -8.83
C ARG A 44 -2.71 11.93 -10.24
N ARG A 45 -2.18 13.11 -10.46
CA ARG A 45 -1.53 13.46 -11.71
C ARG A 45 -0.14 12.83 -11.76
N VAL A 46 0.11 12.08 -12.83
CA VAL A 46 1.37 11.37 -13.06
C VAL A 46 2.01 11.88 -14.34
N HIS A 47 3.28 12.27 -14.25
CA HIS A 47 4.08 12.63 -15.40
C HIS A 47 4.70 11.37 -16.00
N LEU A 48 4.36 11.11 -17.25
CA LEU A 48 4.92 9.98 -17.97
C LEU A 48 6.26 10.33 -18.63
N PRO A 49 7.15 9.34 -18.87
CA PRO A 49 8.37 9.55 -19.63
C PRO A 49 8.14 10.08 -21.05
N THR A 50 6.91 9.99 -21.55
CA THR A 50 6.47 10.56 -22.83
C THR A 50 6.28 12.08 -22.82
N GLY A 51 6.43 12.73 -21.66
CA GLY A 51 6.10 14.13 -21.44
C GLY A 51 4.62 14.44 -21.28
N LYS A 52 3.74 13.42 -21.32
CA LYS A 52 2.32 13.57 -21.06
C LYS A 52 2.04 13.52 -19.54
N GLU A 53 1.08 14.33 -19.14
CA GLU A 53 0.47 14.27 -17.80
C GLU A 53 -0.86 13.54 -17.90
N ILE A 54 -1.08 12.59 -17.03
CA ILE A 54 -2.33 11.81 -16.94
C ILE A 54 -2.83 11.75 -15.50
N ASP A 55 -4.13 11.77 -15.35
CA ASP A 55 -4.76 11.58 -14.04
C ASP A 55 -5.01 10.08 -13.81
N ALA A 56 -4.20 9.50 -12.92
CA ALA A 56 -4.33 8.10 -12.51
C ALA A 56 -5.33 8.00 -11.34
N LYS A 57 -6.44 7.32 -11.56
CA LYS A 57 -7.43 7.05 -10.51
C LYS A 57 -6.95 5.87 -9.66
N ILE A 58 -6.74 6.13 -8.38
CA ILE A 58 -6.28 5.16 -7.38
C ILE A 58 -7.49 4.70 -6.58
N PRO A 59 -7.88 3.42 -6.72
CA PRO A 59 -9.02 2.88 -5.99
C PRO A 59 -8.71 2.69 -4.50
N VAL A 60 -9.76 2.64 -3.71
CA VAL A 60 -9.70 2.33 -2.29
C VAL A 60 -9.11 0.93 -2.06
N GLY A 61 -8.22 0.80 -1.06
CA GLY A 61 -7.66 -0.49 -0.66
C GLY A 61 -6.60 -1.06 -1.59
N LEU A 62 -6.01 -0.24 -2.44
CA LEU A 62 -4.93 -0.67 -3.33
C LEU A 62 -3.70 -1.09 -2.52
N ALA A 63 -3.11 -2.23 -2.90
CA ALA A 63 -1.89 -2.72 -2.25
C ALA A 63 -0.65 -1.95 -2.73
N ASP A 64 0.36 -1.88 -1.86
CA ASP A 64 1.66 -1.29 -2.21
C ASP A 64 2.36 -2.11 -3.30
N GLY A 65 2.99 -1.40 -4.23
CA GLY A 65 3.61 -2.02 -5.40
C GLY A 65 2.62 -2.50 -6.45
N GLN A 66 1.31 -2.33 -6.25
CA GLN A 66 0.32 -2.71 -7.24
C GLN A 66 0.37 -1.77 -8.45
N THR A 67 0.26 -2.36 -9.65
CA THR A 67 0.32 -1.61 -10.90
C THR A 67 -1.09 -1.37 -11.46
N ILE A 68 -1.35 -0.12 -11.85
CA ILE A 68 -2.56 0.30 -12.55
C ILE A 68 -2.21 0.44 -14.04
N ARG A 69 -3.00 -0.22 -14.89
CA ARG A 69 -2.86 -0.13 -16.35
C ARG A 69 -3.80 0.92 -16.91
N LEU A 70 -3.24 1.92 -17.58
CA LEU A 70 -3.98 2.97 -18.28
C LEU A 70 -3.82 2.76 -19.79
N LYS A 71 -4.90 2.30 -20.40
CA LYS A 71 -4.91 1.89 -21.82
C LYS A 71 -4.65 3.06 -22.76
N GLY A 72 -3.81 2.83 -23.76
CA GLY A 72 -3.54 3.80 -24.82
C GLY A 72 -2.76 5.05 -24.37
N GLN A 73 -2.14 5.03 -23.20
CA GLN A 73 -1.35 6.15 -22.66
C GLN A 73 0.17 5.97 -22.81
N GLY A 74 0.59 4.92 -23.50
CA GLY A 74 1.99 4.67 -23.81
C GLY A 74 2.49 5.42 -25.06
N LEU A 75 3.60 4.96 -25.61
CA LEU A 75 4.19 5.50 -26.82
C LEU A 75 3.40 5.02 -28.07
N PRO A 76 3.15 5.89 -29.05
CA PRO A 76 2.52 5.50 -30.29
C PRO A 76 3.45 4.61 -31.14
N ALA A 77 2.87 3.71 -31.91
CA ALA A 77 3.59 2.84 -32.83
C ALA A 77 4.15 3.52 -34.09
N GLY A 78 3.80 4.78 -34.28
CA GLY A 78 4.09 5.59 -35.48
C GLY A 78 2.84 6.30 -36.00
N PRO A 79 2.92 6.96 -37.17
CA PRO A 79 1.77 7.67 -37.74
C PRO A 79 0.59 6.72 -37.97
N GLY A 80 -0.52 6.91 -37.24
CA GLY A 80 -1.72 6.09 -37.35
C GLY A 80 -1.73 4.76 -36.60
N GLY A 81 -0.66 4.38 -35.91
CA GLY A 81 -0.59 3.16 -35.08
C GLY A 81 -1.20 3.34 -33.69
N ALA A 82 -1.70 2.25 -33.11
CA ALA A 82 -2.23 2.25 -31.75
C ALA A 82 -1.12 2.54 -30.74
N ALA A 83 -1.40 3.37 -29.74
CA ALA A 83 -0.46 3.61 -28.65
C ALA A 83 -0.44 2.41 -27.68
N GLY A 84 0.71 2.15 -27.06
CA GLY A 84 0.84 1.22 -25.96
C GLY A 84 0.13 1.73 -24.69
N ASP A 85 0.31 1.07 -23.58
CA ASP A 85 -0.33 1.40 -22.31
C ASP A 85 0.66 2.08 -21.33
N ALA A 86 0.12 2.76 -20.35
CA ALA A 86 0.92 3.23 -19.23
C ALA A 86 0.68 2.33 -18.02
N LEU A 87 1.75 1.78 -17.46
CA LEU A 87 1.78 0.93 -16.28
C LEU A 87 2.27 1.75 -15.10
N ILE A 88 1.35 2.15 -14.22
CA ILE A 88 1.66 3.01 -13.07
C ILE A 88 1.74 2.16 -11.81
N THR A 89 2.94 2.02 -11.26
CA THR A 89 3.16 1.35 -9.97
C THR A 89 2.87 2.33 -8.84
N VAL A 90 1.97 1.95 -7.95
CA VAL A 90 1.61 2.76 -6.78
C VAL A 90 2.48 2.37 -5.60
N SER A 91 3.19 3.33 -5.04
CA SER A 91 3.97 3.20 -3.81
C SER A 91 3.26 3.93 -2.67
N ILE A 92 3.09 3.28 -1.53
CA ILE A 92 2.45 3.89 -0.37
C ILE A 92 3.54 4.44 0.55
N ALA A 93 3.49 5.76 0.81
CA ALA A 93 4.43 6.41 1.70
C ALA A 93 4.33 5.84 3.12
N GLU A 94 5.47 5.74 3.80
CA GLU A 94 5.50 5.37 5.22
C GLU A 94 4.74 6.40 6.05
N HIS A 95 3.98 5.90 7.03
CA HIS A 95 3.25 6.75 7.96
C HIS A 95 3.98 6.77 9.32
N PRO A 96 4.16 7.94 9.96
CA PRO A 96 4.95 8.04 11.19
C PRO A 96 4.38 7.21 12.36
N LEU A 97 3.08 7.00 12.39
CA LEU A 97 2.41 6.28 13.48
C LEU A 97 1.97 4.87 13.09
N PHE A 98 1.53 4.66 11.84
CA PHE A 98 0.97 3.40 11.40
C PHE A 98 1.98 2.59 10.60
N LYS A 99 2.24 1.37 11.05
CA LYS A 99 2.96 0.35 10.28
C LYS A 99 1.96 -0.58 9.62
N ARG A 100 2.17 -0.86 8.36
CA ARG A 100 1.31 -1.74 7.58
C ARG A 100 1.78 -3.19 7.67
N ASP A 101 0.82 -4.10 7.79
CA ASP A 101 1.04 -5.56 7.79
C ASP A 101 -0.06 -6.21 6.94
N GLY A 102 0.17 -6.27 5.63
CA GLY A 102 -0.86 -6.64 4.66
C GLY A 102 -2.04 -5.66 4.66
N ALA A 103 -3.25 -6.16 4.92
CA ALA A 103 -4.44 -5.36 5.14
C ALA A 103 -4.58 -4.84 6.58
N ASN A 104 -3.75 -5.31 7.51
CA ASN A 104 -3.79 -4.85 8.89
C ASN A 104 -2.92 -3.61 9.10
N LEU A 105 -3.28 -2.83 10.11
CA LEU A 105 -2.50 -1.69 10.58
C LEU A 105 -1.99 -1.97 11.99
N ARG A 106 -0.75 -1.60 12.26
CA ARG A 106 -0.13 -1.64 13.59
C ARG A 106 0.18 -0.23 14.03
N LEU A 107 -0.09 0.07 15.28
CA LEU A 107 0.12 1.37 15.91
C LEU A 107 0.73 1.15 17.29
N GLU A 108 1.77 1.91 17.63
CA GLU A 108 2.17 2.10 19.03
C GLU A 108 1.42 3.31 19.58
N LEU A 109 0.55 3.07 20.54
CA LEU A 109 -0.27 4.11 21.17
C LEU A 109 0.35 4.51 22.51
N PRO A 110 1.04 5.65 22.60
CA PRO A 110 1.46 6.19 23.88
C PRO A 110 0.22 6.63 24.66
N VAL A 111 0.12 6.24 25.91
CA VAL A 111 -0.97 6.62 26.81
C VAL A 111 -0.39 7.04 28.16
N THR A 112 -0.99 8.03 28.78
CA THR A 112 -0.69 8.38 30.18
C THR A 112 -1.57 7.56 31.13
N LEU A 113 -1.25 7.58 32.42
CA LEU A 113 -2.04 6.84 33.42
C LEU A 113 -3.48 7.34 33.58
N TYR A 114 -3.78 8.56 33.11
CA TYR A 114 -5.08 9.25 33.31
C TYR A 114 -5.85 9.52 32.01
N GLU A 115 -5.31 9.17 30.87
CA GLU A 115 -5.91 9.52 29.57
C GLU A 115 -7.03 8.56 29.22
N ALA A 116 -8.23 9.09 29.02
CA ALA A 116 -9.32 8.38 28.37
C ALA A 116 -9.13 8.47 26.85
N VAL A 117 -8.69 7.39 26.25
CA VAL A 117 -8.60 7.28 24.78
C VAL A 117 -9.93 6.71 24.29
N GLU A 118 -10.39 7.10 23.10
CA GLU A 118 -11.60 6.50 22.48
C GLU A 118 -11.49 4.97 22.28
N LEU A 119 -10.29 4.41 22.39
CA LEU A 119 -10.06 2.97 22.46
C LEU A 119 -10.32 2.49 23.88
N ALA A 120 -11.29 1.58 24.06
CA ALA A 120 -11.57 0.97 25.36
C ALA A 120 -10.37 0.14 25.82
N ILE A 121 -9.56 0.70 26.73
CA ILE A 121 -8.42 0.02 27.34
C ILE A 121 -8.91 -0.61 28.64
N PRO A 122 -8.88 -1.96 28.78
CA PRO A 122 -9.31 -2.62 30.00
C PRO A 122 -8.45 -2.20 31.21
N PRO A 123 -9.05 -2.04 32.40
CA PRO A 123 -8.29 -1.81 33.64
C PRO A 123 -7.22 -2.88 33.83
N GLY A 124 -6.05 -2.49 34.34
CA GLY A 124 -4.93 -3.40 34.53
C GLY A 124 -4.16 -3.78 33.25
N THR A 125 -4.38 -3.08 32.15
CA THR A 125 -3.60 -3.26 30.93
C THR A 125 -2.15 -2.83 31.15
N SER A 126 -1.21 -3.74 30.94
CA SER A 126 0.22 -3.46 31.01
C SER A 126 0.75 -2.85 29.72
N SER A 127 1.85 -2.10 29.83
CA SER A 127 2.64 -1.64 28.66
C SER A 127 3.08 -2.83 27.82
N GLY A 128 3.07 -2.70 26.49
CA GLY A 128 3.38 -3.76 25.54
C GLY A 128 2.20 -4.63 25.15
N ARG A 129 1.04 -4.53 25.83
CA ARG A 129 -0.15 -5.29 25.44
C ARG A 129 -0.73 -4.75 24.15
N THR A 130 -1.02 -5.66 23.20
CA THR A 130 -1.65 -5.32 21.92
C THR A 130 -3.15 -5.57 21.98
N LEU A 131 -3.94 -4.55 21.65
CA LEU A 131 -5.38 -4.59 21.50
C LEU A 131 -5.75 -4.67 20.04
N ARG A 132 -6.68 -5.55 19.69
CA ARG A 132 -7.18 -5.72 18.32
C ARG A 132 -8.50 -4.99 18.16
N VAL A 133 -8.60 -4.11 17.18
CA VAL A 133 -9.84 -3.43 16.79
C VAL A 133 -10.25 -3.96 15.42
N LYS A 134 -11.29 -4.79 15.41
CA LYS A 134 -11.75 -5.47 14.21
C LYS A 134 -12.25 -4.49 13.14
N GLY A 135 -11.90 -4.74 11.88
CA GLY A 135 -12.38 -3.99 10.74
C GLY A 135 -11.89 -2.54 10.65
N LYS A 136 -10.87 -2.16 11.43
CA LYS A 136 -10.28 -0.81 11.43
C LYS A 136 -8.91 -0.76 10.75
N GLY A 137 -8.57 -1.79 9.99
CA GLY A 137 -7.42 -1.81 9.10
C GLY A 137 -7.73 -1.27 7.70
N LEU A 138 -6.90 -1.61 6.73
CA LEU A 138 -7.09 -1.20 5.34
C LEU A 138 -8.22 -1.98 4.68
N PRO A 139 -9.02 -1.36 3.82
CA PRO A 139 -9.97 -2.08 3.00
C PRO A 139 -9.24 -3.03 2.05
N GLY A 140 -9.73 -4.23 1.92
CA GLY A 140 -9.18 -5.27 1.06
C GLY A 140 -10.29 -6.00 0.29
N LYS A 141 -9.91 -6.94 -0.58
CA LYS A 141 -10.87 -7.72 -1.39
C LYS A 141 -11.83 -8.55 -0.54
N ASP A 142 -11.33 -9.07 0.58
CA ASP A 142 -12.07 -9.97 1.48
C ASP A 142 -12.67 -9.21 2.69
N GLY A 143 -12.72 -7.89 2.64
CA GLY A 143 -13.16 -7.01 3.71
C GLY A 143 -12.03 -6.16 4.28
N ALA A 144 -12.36 -5.31 5.27
CA ALA A 144 -11.36 -4.49 5.94
C ALA A 144 -10.51 -5.35 6.88
N GLY A 145 -9.21 -5.10 6.88
CA GLY A 145 -8.29 -5.66 7.87
C GLY A 145 -8.56 -5.12 9.27
N ASP A 146 -7.67 -5.44 10.20
CA ASP A 146 -7.80 -5.03 11.61
C ASP A 146 -6.73 -3.99 11.98
N LEU A 147 -7.03 -3.21 13.02
CA LEU A 147 -6.06 -2.35 13.67
C LEU A 147 -5.54 -3.04 14.93
N TYR A 148 -4.23 -3.12 15.08
CA TYR A 148 -3.53 -3.62 16.25
C TYR A 148 -2.84 -2.46 16.95
N ALA A 149 -3.35 -2.06 18.11
CA ALA A 149 -2.79 -1.00 18.93
C ALA A 149 -1.97 -1.61 20.09
N THR A 150 -0.66 -1.40 20.07
CA THR A 150 0.22 -1.78 21.17
C THR A 150 0.31 -0.62 22.15
N ILE A 151 -0.15 -0.85 23.37
CA ILE A 151 -0.19 0.16 24.43
C ILE A 151 1.23 0.40 24.96
N ARG A 152 1.65 1.65 24.99
CA ARG A 152 2.90 2.10 25.60
C ARG A 152 2.58 3.12 26.69
N ILE A 153 2.66 2.71 27.96
CA ILE A 153 2.48 3.62 29.07
C ILE A 153 3.70 4.53 29.14
N VAL A 154 3.47 5.83 29.09
CA VAL A 154 4.51 6.87 29.19
C VAL A 154 4.30 7.66 30.46
N LEU A 155 5.40 8.01 31.11
CA LEU A 155 5.42 8.92 32.26
C LEU A 155 5.56 10.37 31.74
N PRO A 156 5.11 11.37 32.52
CA PRO A 156 5.37 12.77 32.21
C PRO A 156 6.88 13.03 32.02
N GLU A 157 7.23 13.87 31.05
CA GLU A 157 8.62 14.25 30.77
C GLU A 157 9.24 15.06 31.90
N SER A 158 8.44 15.90 32.57
CA SER A 158 8.84 16.63 33.78
C SER A 158 8.55 15.79 35.01
N GLY A 159 9.51 15.66 35.92
CA GLY A 159 9.28 14.99 37.20
C GLY A 159 8.07 15.60 37.92
N ASP A 160 7.10 14.76 38.24
CA ASP A 160 5.91 15.13 38.99
C ASP A 160 6.08 14.65 40.43
N SER A 161 6.26 15.62 41.36
CA SER A 161 6.51 15.34 42.76
C SER A 161 5.35 14.56 43.42
N ASP A 162 4.11 14.83 43.01
CA ASP A 162 2.93 14.19 43.56
C ASP A 162 2.85 12.73 43.10
N LEU A 163 3.19 12.47 41.85
CA LEU A 163 3.32 11.13 41.30
C LEU A 163 4.46 10.35 42.02
N GLU A 164 5.62 10.96 42.22
CA GLU A 164 6.70 10.35 42.96
C GLU A 164 6.32 9.97 44.39
N GLU A 165 5.63 10.86 45.11
CA GLU A 165 5.14 10.61 46.46
C GLU A 165 4.14 9.45 46.49
N LEU A 166 3.18 9.47 45.53
CA LEU A 166 2.19 8.41 45.41
C LEU A 166 2.89 7.06 45.14
N MET A 167 3.86 7.02 44.24
CA MET A 167 4.59 5.80 43.91
C MET A 167 5.44 5.29 45.05
N LYS A 168 6.05 6.17 45.87
CA LYS A 168 6.73 5.79 47.10
C LYS A 168 5.77 5.15 48.12
N LYS A 169 4.64 5.79 48.38
CA LYS A 169 3.59 5.26 49.29
C LYS A 169 3.08 3.90 48.80
N TRP A 170 2.88 3.75 47.48
CA TRP A 170 2.40 2.50 46.92
C TRP A 170 3.45 1.37 47.04
N ARG A 171 4.71 1.66 46.76
CA ARG A 171 5.83 0.73 46.89
C ARG A 171 5.97 0.24 48.33
N ASP A 172 5.89 1.16 49.31
CA ASP A 172 6.08 0.83 50.73
C ASP A 172 4.87 0.03 51.29
N GLY A 173 3.69 0.19 50.67
CA GLY A 173 2.47 -0.51 51.10
C GLY A 173 2.21 -1.84 50.38
N LYS A 174 2.87 -2.14 49.30
CA LYS A 174 2.62 -3.35 48.46
C LYS A 174 3.95 -3.94 47.97
N ALA A 175 4.23 -5.17 48.41
CA ALA A 175 5.38 -5.94 47.95
C ALA A 175 5.12 -6.42 46.50
N TYR A 176 5.31 -5.56 45.51
CA TYR A 176 5.26 -5.93 44.10
C TYR A 176 6.66 -5.86 43.49
N ASP A 177 7.17 -7.01 43.08
CA ASP A 177 8.44 -7.11 42.36
C ASP A 177 8.16 -7.58 40.92
N PRO A 178 8.27 -6.67 39.94
CA PRO A 178 8.06 -7.04 38.52
C PRO A 178 9.13 -7.96 37.93
N ARG A 179 10.23 -8.19 38.67
CA ARG A 179 11.37 -9.04 38.24
C ARG A 179 11.35 -10.43 38.87
N ARG A 180 10.33 -10.76 39.66
CA ARG A 180 10.24 -12.03 40.40
C ARG A 180 10.39 -13.26 39.50
N ASP A 181 9.91 -13.17 38.26
CA ASP A 181 9.91 -14.25 37.29
C ASP A 181 11.09 -14.17 36.28
N MET A 182 12.09 -13.29 36.55
CA MET A 182 13.24 -13.10 35.67
C MET A 182 14.52 -13.79 36.15
N SER A 183 14.44 -14.62 37.23
CA SER A 183 15.57 -15.38 37.83
C SER A 183 15.55 -16.83 37.39
#